data_65a92d4ddb41a38181fbde7738b6fdd1
#
_entry.id   65a92d4ddb41a38181fbde7738b6fdd1
#
_cell.length_a   1.000
_cell.length_b   1.000
_cell.length_c   1.000
_cell.angle_alpha   90.00
_cell.angle_beta   90.00
_cell.angle_gamma   90.00
#
_symmetry.space_group_name_H-M   'P 1'
#
loop_
_entity.id
_entity.type
_entity.pdbx_description
1 polymer ?
#
loop_
_entity_poly.entity_id
_entity_poly.type
_entity_poly.pdbx_seq_one_letter_code
_entity_poly.pdbx_strand_id
1 'polypeptide(L)'
;MAGAAAGLGVAMPLGAVGVLLIQQGMRDRRGAVAAAAAVAVVDCAYAAVATALGPLVAAALSGVESWVRLVSAAVLAVIAVRGLLASRRPRPAAEGGDEARDAGAVRTFTRFAAITLINPTTALYFAALTTAQGASLSTGAAGAVFVGAVFLASFGWQQLLVAAGGFAGARISDTARAWTFRIGYGLVAVYAVKVALPLPPGL
;
A
#
# COMPACT_ATOMS: atom_id res chain seq x y z
N MET A 1 -22.87 -1.94 -0.97
CA MET A 1 -22.28 -1.26 -2.17
C MET A 1 -21.24 -0.20 -1.80
N ALA A 2 -21.53 0.75 -0.87
CA ALA A 2 -20.60 1.84 -0.51
C ALA A 2 -19.21 1.36 -0.04
N GLY A 3 -19.14 0.36 0.83
CA GLY A 3 -17.87 -0.18 1.32
C GLY A 3 -16.99 -0.81 0.23
N ALA A 4 -17.59 -1.53 -0.72
CA ALA A 4 -16.84 -2.10 -1.84
C ALA A 4 -16.30 -1.01 -2.77
N ALA A 5 -17.12 0.01 -3.08
CA ALA A 5 -16.69 1.17 -3.86
C ALA A 5 -15.58 1.96 -3.15
N ALA A 6 -15.67 2.11 -1.83
CA ALA A 6 -14.65 2.74 -1.01
C ALA A 6 -13.33 1.94 -1.01
N GLY A 7 -13.41 0.62 -0.82
CA GLY A 7 -12.23 -0.26 -0.85
C GLY A 7 -11.55 -0.27 -2.21
N LEU A 8 -12.31 -0.33 -3.31
CA LEU A 8 -11.75 -0.18 -4.65
C LEU A 8 -11.21 1.22 -4.89
N GLY A 9 -11.88 2.26 -4.42
CA GLY A 9 -11.45 3.65 -4.57
C GLY A 9 -10.10 3.94 -3.92
N VAL A 10 -9.78 3.30 -2.78
CA VAL A 10 -8.45 3.42 -2.14
C VAL A 10 -7.41 2.52 -2.80
N ALA A 11 -7.82 1.33 -3.23
CA ALA A 11 -6.91 0.31 -3.75
C ALA A 11 -6.57 0.47 -5.23
N MET A 12 -7.50 0.98 -6.06
CA MET A 12 -7.33 1.12 -7.51
C MET A 12 -6.25 2.14 -7.94
N PRO A 13 -6.09 3.31 -7.33
CA PRO A 13 -5.02 4.20 -7.73
C PRO A 13 -3.68 3.49 -7.62
N LEU A 14 -3.05 3.19 -8.76
CA LEU A 14 -1.73 2.57 -8.83
C LEU A 14 -0.67 3.54 -8.27
N GLY A 15 -0.61 3.62 -6.96
CA GLY A 15 0.44 4.33 -6.23
C GLY A 15 1.68 3.46 -6.04
N ALA A 16 2.61 3.97 -5.22
CA ALA A 16 3.86 3.27 -4.90
C ALA A 16 3.63 1.84 -4.38
N VAL A 17 2.61 1.63 -3.55
CA VAL A 17 2.28 0.32 -2.97
C VAL A 17 1.85 -0.68 -4.04
N GLY A 18 1.00 -0.27 -5.00
CA GLY A 18 0.58 -1.14 -6.10
C GLY A 18 1.75 -1.60 -6.97
N VAL A 19 2.67 -0.69 -7.30
CA VAL A 19 3.90 -1.04 -8.04
C VAL A 19 4.73 -2.05 -7.25
N LEU A 20 4.91 -1.84 -5.94
CA LEU A 20 5.66 -2.75 -5.08
C LEU A 20 4.99 -4.13 -4.95
N LEU A 21 3.65 -4.20 -4.94
CA LEU A 21 2.90 -5.46 -4.92
C LEU A 21 3.11 -6.27 -6.21
N ILE A 22 3.01 -5.62 -7.38
CA ILE A 22 3.31 -6.27 -8.66
C ILE A 22 4.73 -6.81 -8.65
N GLN A 23 5.71 -6.02 -8.21
CA GLN A 23 7.09 -6.45 -8.09
C GLN A 23 7.27 -7.61 -7.11
N GLN A 24 6.55 -7.61 -5.98
CA GLN A 24 6.59 -8.70 -5.03
C GLN A 24 5.99 -9.98 -5.64
N GLY A 25 4.89 -9.87 -6.41
CA GLY A 25 4.30 -10.98 -7.16
C GLY A 25 5.27 -11.62 -8.14
N MET A 26 6.12 -10.81 -8.79
CA MET A 26 7.17 -11.29 -9.69
C MET A 26 8.31 -12.02 -8.97
N ARG A 27 8.47 -11.81 -7.67
CA ARG A 27 9.58 -12.34 -6.87
C ARG A 27 9.24 -13.66 -6.19
N ASP A 28 8.14 -13.67 -5.46
CA ASP A 28 7.79 -14.73 -4.53
C ASP A 28 6.29 -14.70 -4.24
N ARG A 29 5.61 -15.84 -4.45
CA ARG A 29 4.17 -15.94 -4.30
C ARG A 29 3.70 -15.83 -2.84
N ARG A 30 4.41 -16.49 -1.90
CA ARG A 30 4.01 -16.48 -0.47
C ARG A 30 4.14 -15.07 0.11
N GLY A 31 5.30 -14.43 -0.10
CA GLY A 31 5.51 -13.07 0.33
C GLY A 31 4.57 -12.08 -0.36
N ALA A 32 4.18 -12.33 -1.61
CA ALA A 32 3.25 -11.48 -2.33
C ALA A 32 1.82 -11.56 -1.75
N VAL A 33 1.35 -12.77 -1.40
CA VAL A 33 0.06 -12.95 -0.71
C VAL A 33 0.10 -12.28 0.67
N ALA A 34 1.20 -12.43 1.41
CA ALA A 34 1.38 -11.75 2.69
C ALA A 34 1.40 -10.22 2.55
N ALA A 35 2.04 -9.69 1.52
CA ALA A 35 2.02 -8.26 1.20
C ALA A 35 0.61 -7.75 0.89
N ALA A 36 -0.15 -8.47 0.06
CA ALA A 36 -1.53 -8.14 -0.27
C ALA A 36 -2.44 -8.17 0.97
N ALA A 37 -2.27 -9.18 1.83
CA ALA A 37 -3.00 -9.27 3.09
C ALA A 37 -2.66 -8.09 4.03
N ALA A 38 -1.39 -7.70 4.11
CA ALA A 38 -0.95 -6.58 4.92
C ALA A 38 -1.61 -5.26 4.50
N VAL A 39 -1.65 -4.97 3.19
CA VAL A 39 -2.31 -3.78 2.66
C VAL A 39 -3.80 -3.79 3.00
N ALA A 40 -4.50 -4.91 2.74
CA ALA A 40 -5.92 -5.03 3.01
C ALA A 40 -6.26 -4.90 4.51
N VAL A 41 -5.42 -5.45 5.40
CA VAL A 41 -5.58 -5.30 6.86
C VAL A 41 -5.42 -3.85 7.28
N VAL A 42 -4.45 -3.13 6.72
CA VAL A 42 -4.26 -1.71 7.02
C VAL A 42 -5.41 -0.86 6.50
N ASP A 43 -5.90 -1.12 5.27
CA ASP A 43 -7.07 -0.45 4.72
C ASP A 43 -8.32 -0.69 5.58
N CYS A 44 -8.49 -1.94 6.06
CA CYS A 44 -9.54 -2.32 7.01
C CYS A 44 -9.42 -1.55 8.33
N ALA A 45 -8.20 -1.43 8.89
CA ALA A 45 -7.95 -0.67 10.11
C ALA A 45 -8.28 0.83 9.92
N TYR A 46 -7.85 1.43 8.81
CA TYR A 46 -8.22 2.80 8.47
C TYR A 46 -9.73 2.97 8.33
N ALA A 47 -10.41 2.04 7.64
CA ALA A 47 -11.86 2.08 7.52
C ALA A 47 -12.56 1.98 8.88
N ALA A 48 -12.07 1.11 9.78
CA ALA A 48 -12.62 0.95 11.13
C ALA A 48 -12.44 2.22 11.98
N VAL A 49 -11.23 2.78 12.00
CA VAL A 49 -10.92 4.04 12.71
C VAL A 49 -11.74 5.17 12.13
N ALA A 50 -11.80 5.27 10.81
CA ALA A 50 -12.55 6.29 10.11
C ALA A 50 -14.06 6.18 10.39
N THR A 51 -14.61 4.97 10.47
CA THR A 51 -16.04 4.74 10.81
C THR A 51 -16.34 5.09 12.27
N ALA A 52 -15.40 4.78 13.18
CA ALA A 52 -15.60 5.01 14.62
C ALA A 52 -15.33 6.47 15.06
N LEU A 53 -14.31 7.11 14.46
CA LEU A 53 -13.72 8.36 14.94
C LEU A 53 -13.60 9.44 13.85
N GLY A 54 -14.30 9.31 12.72
CA GLY A 54 -14.12 10.12 11.52
C GLY A 54 -13.95 11.63 11.75
N PRO A 55 -14.86 12.31 12.45
CA PRO A 55 -14.75 13.75 12.70
C PRO A 55 -13.51 14.14 13.52
N LEU A 56 -13.10 13.30 14.49
CA LEU A 56 -11.92 13.53 15.33
C LEU A 56 -10.62 13.33 14.52
N VAL A 57 -10.58 12.30 13.66
CA VAL A 57 -9.43 12.02 12.78
C VAL A 57 -9.25 13.14 11.76
N ALA A 58 -10.33 13.62 11.15
CA ALA A 58 -10.29 14.74 10.21
C ALA A 58 -9.76 16.01 10.88
N ALA A 59 -10.22 16.33 12.09
CA ALA A 59 -9.74 17.47 12.85
C ALA A 59 -8.25 17.35 13.26
N ALA A 60 -7.82 16.16 13.68
CA ALA A 60 -6.43 15.92 14.06
C ALA A 60 -5.45 16.02 12.88
N LEU A 61 -5.89 15.65 11.67
CA LEU A 61 -5.05 15.71 10.47
C LEU A 61 -4.97 17.10 9.85
N SER A 62 -5.95 17.98 10.09
CA SER A 62 -6.06 19.28 9.42
C SER A 62 -4.88 20.23 9.66
N GLY A 63 -4.12 20.06 10.75
CA GLY A 63 -2.97 20.93 11.07
C GLY A 63 -1.60 20.35 10.71
N VAL A 64 -1.52 19.03 10.49
CA VAL A 64 -0.24 18.31 10.32
C VAL A 64 -0.08 17.60 8.97
N GLU A 65 -1.08 17.77 8.10
CA GLU A 65 -1.17 17.07 6.81
C GLU A 65 0.11 17.18 5.96
N SER A 66 0.66 18.40 5.87
CA SER A 66 1.88 18.66 5.07
C SER A 66 3.11 17.93 5.64
N TRP A 67 3.23 17.85 6.95
CA TRP A 67 4.31 17.13 7.61
C TRP A 67 4.17 15.63 7.46
N VAL A 68 2.95 15.09 7.58
CA VAL A 68 2.67 13.67 7.33
C VAL A 68 3.02 13.31 5.89
N ARG A 69 2.70 14.15 4.92
CA ARG A 69 3.09 13.95 3.52
C ARG A 69 4.60 13.97 3.33
N LEU A 70 5.31 14.92 3.94
CA LEU A 70 6.76 15.03 3.82
C LEU A 70 7.48 13.79 4.39
N VAL A 71 7.10 13.34 5.58
CA VAL A 71 7.65 12.12 6.20
C VAL A 71 7.40 10.90 5.29
N SER A 72 6.20 10.77 4.77
CA SER A 72 5.85 9.66 3.87
C SER A 72 6.64 9.71 2.56
N ALA A 73 6.81 10.90 1.99
CA ALA A 73 7.64 11.10 0.80
C ALA A 73 9.09 10.69 1.06
N ALA A 74 9.65 11.04 2.21
CA ALA A 74 11.00 10.64 2.61
C ALA A 74 11.13 9.11 2.70
N VAL A 75 10.17 8.42 3.33
CA VAL A 75 10.16 6.96 3.42
C VAL A 75 10.08 6.32 2.03
N LEU A 76 9.19 6.81 1.16
CA LEU A 76 9.07 6.32 -0.21
C LEU A 76 10.35 6.55 -1.03
N ALA A 77 10.99 7.72 -0.87
CA ALA A 77 12.26 8.02 -1.52
C ALA A 77 13.37 7.04 -1.08
N VAL A 78 13.47 6.76 0.22
CA VAL A 78 14.42 5.76 0.75
C VAL A 78 14.16 4.37 0.16
N ILE A 79 12.88 3.95 0.07
CA ILE A 79 12.50 2.66 -0.52
C ILE A 79 12.88 2.62 -2.01
N ALA A 80 12.61 3.69 -2.75
CA ALA A 80 12.94 3.80 -4.17
C ALA A 80 14.44 3.70 -4.41
N VAL A 81 15.24 4.49 -3.67
CA VAL A 81 16.71 4.49 -3.78
C VAL A 81 17.28 3.11 -3.43
N ARG A 82 16.88 2.53 -2.30
CA ARG A 82 17.34 1.18 -1.90
C ARG A 82 16.95 0.12 -2.91
N GLY A 83 15.75 0.21 -3.49
CA GLY A 83 15.27 -0.70 -4.53
C GLY A 83 16.05 -0.57 -5.83
N LEU A 84 16.34 0.67 -6.27
CA LEU A 84 17.17 0.94 -7.45
C LEU A 84 18.60 0.40 -7.27
N LEU A 85 19.21 0.64 -6.11
CA LEU A 85 20.53 0.13 -5.80
C LEU A 85 20.56 -1.41 -5.76
N ALA A 86 19.55 -2.03 -5.11
CA ALA A 86 19.43 -3.48 -5.03
C ALA A 86 19.18 -4.12 -6.40
N SER A 87 18.50 -3.44 -7.32
CA SER A 87 18.24 -3.94 -8.68
C SER A 87 19.47 -4.00 -9.57
N ARG A 88 20.57 -3.41 -9.15
CA ARG A 88 21.87 -3.44 -9.85
C ARG A 88 22.73 -4.66 -9.48
N ARG A 89 22.38 -5.37 -8.39
CA ARG A 89 23.13 -6.53 -7.89
C ARG A 89 22.49 -7.83 -8.38
N PRO A 90 23.27 -8.81 -8.84
CA PRO A 90 22.77 -10.16 -9.09
C PRO A 90 22.16 -10.73 -7.81
N ARG A 91 21.01 -11.37 -7.92
CA ARG A 91 20.34 -11.96 -6.77
C ARG A 91 20.85 -13.38 -6.57
N PRO A 92 21.35 -13.77 -5.37
CA PRO A 92 21.59 -15.17 -5.05
C PRO A 92 20.28 -15.94 -5.14
N ALA A 93 20.31 -17.16 -5.66
CA ALA A 93 19.18 -18.08 -5.62
C ALA A 93 18.77 -18.27 -4.16
N ALA A 94 17.47 -18.20 -3.88
CA ALA A 94 16.97 -18.39 -2.53
C ALA A 94 17.01 -19.89 -2.19
N GLU A 95 18.10 -20.33 -1.62
CA GLU A 95 18.18 -21.61 -0.90
C GLU A 95 17.66 -21.38 0.51
N GLY A 96 16.41 -21.71 0.76
CA GLY A 96 15.80 -21.60 2.08
C GLY A 96 14.70 -22.63 2.25
N GLY A 97 14.75 -23.41 3.33
CA GLY A 97 13.69 -24.30 3.76
C GLY A 97 12.38 -23.53 4.06
N ASP A 98 11.31 -24.26 4.38
CA ASP A 98 9.98 -23.66 4.63
C ASP A 98 9.98 -22.64 5.78
N GLU A 99 10.75 -22.86 6.84
CA GLU A 99 10.90 -21.91 7.96
C GLU A 99 11.50 -20.54 7.50
N ALA A 100 12.51 -20.57 6.62
CA ALA A 100 13.08 -19.35 6.08
C ALA A 100 12.12 -18.62 5.14
N ARG A 101 11.22 -19.36 4.46
CA ARG A 101 10.17 -18.79 3.61
C ARG A 101 9.05 -18.17 4.43
N ASP A 102 8.67 -18.78 5.55
CA ASP A 102 7.64 -18.25 6.46
C ASP A 102 8.14 -17.00 7.20
N ALA A 103 9.38 -16.99 7.68
CA ALA A 103 10.02 -15.80 8.21
C ALA A 103 10.10 -14.68 7.16
N GLY A 104 10.32 -15.02 5.88
CA GLY A 104 10.27 -14.11 4.75
C GLY A 104 8.89 -13.51 4.52
N ALA A 105 7.82 -14.30 4.66
CA ALA A 105 6.44 -13.85 4.50
C ALA A 105 6.04 -12.87 5.63
N VAL A 106 6.37 -13.17 6.88
CA VAL A 106 6.12 -12.27 8.02
C VAL A 106 6.87 -10.95 7.85
N ARG A 107 8.13 -10.99 7.45
CA ARG A 107 8.91 -9.78 7.17
C ARG A 107 8.32 -8.95 6.04
N THR A 108 7.78 -9.61 5.02
CA THR A 108 7.13 -8.94 3.90
C THR A 108 5.81 -8.32 4.35
N PHE A 109 5.01 -9.04 5.15
CA PHE A 109 3.79 -8.52 5.74
C PHE A 109 4.05 -7.24 6.54
N THR A 110 4.95 -7.28 7.52
CA THR A 110 5.29 -6.12 8.36
C THR A 110 5.81 -4.94 7.55
N ARG A 111 6.63 -5.20 6.53
CA ARG A 111 7.12 -4.16 5.64
C ARG A 111 5.99 -3.48 4.87
N PHE A 112 5.07 -4.24 4.27
CA PHE A 112 3.96 -3.68 3.50
C PHE A 112 2.93 -3.01 4.41
N ALA A 113 2.66 -3.56 5.60
CA ALA A 113 1.83 -2.91 6.61
C ALA A 113 2.40 -1.54 7.00
N ALA A 114 3.70 -1.47 7.31
CA ALA A 114 4.35 -0.21 7.66
C ALA A 114 4.29 0.83 6.53
N ILE A 115 4.58 0.43 5.28
CA ILE A 115 4.52 1.32 4.12
C ILE A 115 3.10 1.85 3.91
N THR A 116 2.08 1.01 4.07
CA THR A 116 0.68 1.40 3.88
C THR A 116 0.19 2.28 5.03
N LEU A 117 0.58 1.99 6.27
CA LEU A 117 0.27 2.83 7.44
C LEU A 117 0.86 4.24 7.34
N ILE A 118 2.07 4.36 6.80
CA ILE A 118 2.73 5.66 6.64
C ILE A 118 2.24 6.38 5.36
N ASN A 119 1.47 5.72 4.50
CA ASN A 119 1.00 6.31 3.26
C ASN A 119 -0.07 7.39 3.51
N PRO A 120 0.24 8.69 3.27
CA PRO A 120 -0.70 9.77 3.56
C PRO A 120 -1.93 9.72 2.65
N THR A 121 -1.79 9.18 1.44
CA THR A 121 -2.91 9.09 0.50
C THR A 121 -4.00 8.18 1.05
N THR A 122 -3.63 7.07 1.69
CA THR A 122 -4.59 6.15 2.34
C THR A 122 -5.28 6.85 3.52
N ALA A 123 -4.51 7.50 4.41
CA ALA A 123 -5.05 8.22 5.56
C ALA A 123 -6.01 9.35 5.14
N LEU A 124 -5.59 10.18 4.18
CA LEU A 124 -6.39 11.29 3.67
C LEU A 124 -7.63 10.83 2.92
N TYR A 125 -7.54 9.73 2.17
CA TYR A 125 -8.69 9.15 1.50
C TYR A 125 -9.77 8.72 2.50
N PHE A 126 -9.39 7.97 3.55
CA PHE A 126 -10.34 7.53 4.57
C PHE A 126 -10.88 8.71 5.41
N ALA A 127 -10.07 9.72 5.71
CA ALA A 127 -10.53 10.93 6.37
C ALA A 127 -11.58 11.68 5.52
N ALA A 128 -11.33 11.85 4.22
CA ALA A 128 -12.28 12.48 3.30
C ALA A 128 -13.56 11.66 3.14
N LEU A 129 -13.45 10.34 3.06
CA LEU A 129 -14.58 9.44 2.91
C LEU A 129 -15.52 9.51 4.13
N THR A 130 -14.97 9.58 5.34
CA THR A 130 -15.76 9.68 6.57
C THR A 130 -16.43 11.02 6.73
N THR A 131 -15.79 12.12 6.32
CA THR A 131 -16.45 13.43 6.31
C THR A 131 -17.60 13.46 5.29
N ALA A 132 -17.47 12.78 4.16
CA ALA A 132 -18.52 12.73 3.13
C ALA A 132 -19.70 11.82 3.51
N GLN A 133 -19.47 10.75 4.28
CA GLN A 133 -20.50 9.76 4.63
C GLN A 133 -21.18 10.04 5.99
N GLY A 134 -20.60 10.85 6.84
CA GLY A 134 -21.19 11.38 8.07
C GLY A 134 -21.94 10.34 8.93
N ALA A 135 -23.15 10.70 9.34
CA ALA A 135 -23.98 9.89 10.23
C ALA A 135 -24.46 8.54 9.65
N SER A 136 -24.36 8.32 8.34
CA SER A 136 -24.86 7.08 7.71
C SER A 136 -24.07 5.81 8.08
N LEU A 137 -22.82 5.98 8.57
CA LEU A 137 -21.96 4.87 9.01
C LEU A 137 -21.95 4.69 10.55
N SER A 138 -22.62 5.54 11.30
CA SER A 138 -22.60 5.54 12.76
C SER A 138 -23.39 4.40 13.41
N THR A 139 -24.20 3.65 12.64
CA THR A 139 -24.91 2.48 13.14
C THR A 139 -23.99 1.26 13.14
N GLY A 140 -23.80 0.58 14.29
CA GLY A 140 -22.81 -0.47 14.48
C GLY A 140 -22.82 -1.58 13.40
N ALA A 141 -23.99 -2.02 12.94
CA ALA A 141 -24.10 -3.03 11.88
C ALA A 141 -23.67 -2.49 10.51
N ALA A 142 -24.06 -1.27 10.14
CA ALA A 142 -23.68 -0.66 8.86
C ALA A 142 -22.18 -0.39 8.80
N GLY A 143 -21.59 0.08 9.90
CA GLY A 143 -20.14 0.27 10.01
C GLY A 143 -19.37 -1.04 9.84
N ALA A 144 -19.79 -2.11 10.51
CA ALA A 144 -19.13 -3.42 10.38
C ALA A 144 -19.20 -3.97 8.94
N VAL A 145 -20.36 -3.87 8.29
CA VAL A 145 -20.53 -4.27 6.88
C VAL A 145 -19.66 -3.42 5.96
N PHE A 146 -19.56 -2.11 6.22
CA PHE A 146 -18.70 -1.22 5.45
C PHE A 146 -17.23 -1.63 5.57
N VAL A 147 -16.71 -1.82 6.77
CA VAL A 147 -15.32 -2.22 7.04
C VAL A 147 -15.01 -3.58 6.40
N GLY A 148 -15.90 -4.57 6.55
CA GLY A 148 -15.75 -5.87 5.91
C GLY A 148 -15.72 -5.80 4.38
N ALA A 149 -16.57 -4.97 3.79
CA ALA A 149 -16.61 -4.76 2.35
C ALA A 149 -15.34 -4.03 1.84
N VAL A 150 -14.78 -3.08 2.59
CA VAL A 150 -13.49 -2.45 2.29
C VAL A 150 -12.38 -3.50 2.29
N PHE A 151 -12.33 -4.34 3.32
CA PHE A 151 -11.32 -5.40 3.40
C PHE A 151 -11.38 -6.34 2.20
N LEU A 152 -12.56 -6.87 1.88
CA LEU A 152 -12.72 -7.83 0.78
C LEU A 152 -12.40 -7.21 -0.59
N ALA A 153 -12.82 -5.97 -0.82
CA ALA A 153 -12.55 -5.26 -2.06
C ALA A 153 -11.06 -4.93 -2.22
N SER A 154 -10.42 -4.41 -1.17
CA SER A 154 -8.98 -4.15 -1.16
C SER A 154 -8.19 -5.44 -1.33
N PHE A 155 -8.49 -6.48 -0.55
CA PHE A 155 -7.80 -7.76 -0.62
C PHE A 155 -7.91 -8.39 -2.03
N GLY A 156 -9.11 -8.41 -2.59
CA GLY A 156 -9.35 -8.93 -3.94
C GLY A 156 -8.53 -8.17 -4.99
N TRP A 157 -8.53 -6.84 -4.93
CA TRP A 157 -7.73 -6.02 -5.84
C TRP A 157 -6.23 -6.25 -5.69
N GLN A 158 -5.71 -6.28 -4.45
CA GLN A 158 -4.29 -6.53 -4.20
C GLN A 158 -3.88 -7.92 -4.67
N GLN A 159 -4.73 -8.94 -4.54
CA GLN A 159 -4.47 -10.28 -5.08
C GLN A 159 -4.41 -10.27 -6.62
N LEU A 160 -5.23 -9.47 -7.29
CA LEU A 160 -5.14 -9.30 -8.74
C LEU A 160 -3.80 -8.71 -9.17
N LEU A 161 -3.30 -7.68 -8.46
CA LEU A 161 -1.99 -7.09 -8.75
C LEU A 161 -0.86 -8.10 -8.54
N VAL A 162 -0.92 -8.87 -7.46
CA VAL A 162 0.04 -9.94 -7.16
C VAL A 162 0.01 -11.04 -8.23
N ALA A 163 -1.18 -11.48 -8.63
CA ALA A 163 -1.35 -12.49 -9.68
C ALA A 163 -0.81 -12.00 -11.03
N ALA A 164 -1.12 -10.75 -11.40
CA ALA A 164 -0.58 -10.11 -12.60
C ALA A 164 0.94 -10.05 -12.58
N GLY A 165 1.53 -9.68 -11.42
CA GLY A 165 2.97 -9.70 -11.21
C GLY A 165 3.58 -11.10 -11.37
N GLY A 166 2.97 -12.11 -10.75
CA GLY A 166 3.41 -13.50 -10.85
C GLY A 166 3.35 -14.04 -12.28
N PHE A 167 2.25 -13.77 -12.98
CA PHE A 167 2.07 -14.16 -14.37
C PHE A 167 3.10 -13.49 -15.30
N ALA A 168 3.32 -12.18 -15.14
CA ALA A 168 4.33 -11.45 -15.89
C ALA A 168 5.73 -11.99 -15.58
N GLY A 169 6.05 -12.18 -14.30
CA GLY A 169 7.35 -12.65 -13.84
C GLY A 169 7.76 -14.03 -14.37
N ALA A 170 6.76 -14.92 -14.62
CA ALA A 170 7.00 -16.25 -15.17
C ALA A 170 7.30 -16.26 -16.68
N ARG A 171 7.01 -15.16 -17.39
CA ARG A 171 7.07 -15.06 -18.86
C ARG A 171 8.14 -14.13 -19.40
N ILE A 172 8.73 -13.30 -18.55
CA ILE A 172 9.73 -12.31 -18.97
C ILE A 172 11.15 -12.80 -18.70
N SER A 173 12.10 -12.39 -19.56
CA SER A 173 13.53 -12.64 -19.37
C SER A 173 14.08 -11.93 -18.13
N ASP A 174 15.22 -12.38 -17.62
CA ASP A 174 15.87 -11.76 -16.45
C ASP A 174 16.24 -10.29 -16.72
N THR A 175 16.61 -9.96 -17.95
CA THR A 175 16.87 -8.57 -18.36
C THR A 175 15.60 -7.73 -18.31
N ALA A 176 14.49 -8.22 -18.89
CA ALA A 176 13.21 -7.53 -18.85
C ALA A 176 12.70 -7.37 -17.41
N ARG A 177 12.89 -8.41 -16.57
CA ARG A 177 12.58 -8.36 -15.13
C ARG A 177 13.39 -7.27 -14.42
N ALA A 178 14.72 -7.19 -14.66
CA ALA A 178 15.56 -6.16 -14.06
C ALA A 178 15.12 -4.75 -14.47
N TRP A 179 14.74 -4.54 -15.74
CA TRP A 179 14.20 -3.27 -16.21
C TRP A 179 12.84 -2.95 -15.57
N THR A 180 11.94 -3.93 -15.42
CA THR A 180 10.66 -3.74 -14.74
C THR A 180 10.86 -3.26 -13.29
N PHE A 181 11.85 -3.83 -12.57
CA PHE A 181 12.18 -3.37 -11.23
C PHE A 181 12.73 -1.94 -11.22
N ARG A 182 13.61 -1.58 -12.15
CA ARG A 182 14.17 -0.23 -12.24
C ARG A 182 13.09 0.80 -12.55
N ILE A 183 12.24 0.52 -13.53
CA ILE A 183 11.11 1.39 -13.90
C ILE A 183 10.15 1.51 -12.70
N GLY A 184 9.79 0.40 -12.05
CA GLY A 184 8.90 0.42 -10.91
C GLY A 184 9.44 1.26 -9.74
N TYR A 185 10.70 1.09 -9.35
CA TYR A 185 11.30 1.93 -8.31
C TYR A 185 11.47 3.38 -8.77
N GLY A 186 11.69 3.63 -10.06
CA GLY A 186 11.66 4.96 -10.65
C GLY A 186 10.29 5.63 -10.48
N LEU A 187 9.21 4.89 -10.75
CA LEU A 187 7.84 5.38 -10.52
C LEU A 187 7.58 5.67 -9.03
N VAL A 188 8.07 4.82 -8.12
CA VAL A 188 7.98 5.08 -6.67
C VAL A 188 8.72 6.37 -6.30
N ALA A 189 9.89 6.65 -6.90
CA ALA A 189 10.63 7.89 -6.69
C ALA A 189 9.84 9.12 -7.17
N VAL A 190 9.27 9.05 -8.38
CA VAL A 190 8.41 10.12 -8.93
C VAL A 190 7.19 10.34 -8.03
N TYR A 191 6.58 9.27 -7.55
CA TYR A 191 5.45 9.37 -6.62
C TYR A 191 5.85 9.99 -5.28
N ALA A 192 7.04 9.67 -4.76
CA ALA A 192 7.57 10.31 -3.55
C ALA A 192 7.69 11.83 -3.71
N VAL A 193 8.22 12.30 -4.85
CA VAL A 193 8.28 13.75 -5.16
C VAL A 193 6.88 14.34 -5.24
N LYS A 194 5.94 13.68 -5.91
CA LYS A 194 4.54 14.15 -5.99
C LYS A 194 3.89 14.28 -4.62
N VAL A 195 4.13 13.33 -3.71
CA VAL A 195 3.59 13.35 -2.34
C VAL A 195 4.22 14.44 -1.50
N ALA A 196 5.50 14.78 -1.73
CA ALA A 196 6.18 15.86 -1.01
C ALA A 196 5.61 17.25 -1.33
N LEU A 197 4.97 17.43 -2.48
CA LEU A 197 4.43 18.71 -2.93
C LEU A 197 2.93 18.86 -2.58
N PRO A 198 2.45 20.07 -2.19
CA PRO A 198 3.24 21.26 -1.82
C PRO A 198 4.01 21.08 -0.51
N LEU A 199 5.14 21.75 -0.40
CA LEU A 199 5.95 21.71 0.83
C LEU A 199 5.19 22.35 2.02
N PRO A 200 5.49 21.95 3.26
CA PRO A 200 4.96 22.63 4.44
C PRO A 200 5.34 24.11 4.45
N PRO A 201 4.45 24.99 4.93
CA PRO A 201 4.80 26.39 5.09
C PRO A 201 5.97 26.51 6.08
N GLY A 202 7.04 27.19 5.66
CA GLY A 202 8.23 27.44 6.50
C GLY A 202 9.46 26.56 6.19
N LEU A 203 9.43 25.75 5.10
CA LEU A 203 10.61 25.10 4.53
C LEU A 203 11.12 25.87 3.29
#